data_22220215ac881b124a1efe804cebdf85
#
_entry.id   22220215ac881b124a1efe804cebdf85
#
_cell.length_a   1.000
_cell.length_b   1.000
_cell.length_c   1.000
_cell.angle_alpha   90.00
_cell.angle_beta   90.00
_cell.angle_gamma   90.00
#
_symmetry.space_group_name_H-M   'P 1'
#
loop_
_entity.id
_entity.type
_entity.pdbx_description
1 polymer ?
#
loop_
_entity_poly.entity_id
_entity_poly.type
_entity_poly.pdbx_seq_one_letter_code
_entity_poly.pdbx_strand_id
1 'polypeptide(L)'
;MSVPFMFVDGNLTLVLGNKTHQVLKDHVNYKMIMEVLPTATEEELLQLVDVQTAVQVYSSGRVTVENDTVKCDGEVVHGTIAKRILEFMSNGLPFEPLVKFLENVSENPSYQSQVELYDFLEHKNLPITDDGCFLAYKAVRKDFKDKFRGVFDNSVGQVCEMPRSKVDDNRSVGCSAGLHVGALDYVASYGNPEAEDNIIIVKINPRDAVSVPTDSSHQKLRTCRYEVVGLYEGELKRPVYHASLEDGYESYEDYDDVYDDYDDEDYDDTEYDEEYWDQF
;
A
#
# COMPACT_ATOMS: atom_id res chain seq x y z
N MET A 1 -3.51 36.78 -14.86
CA MET A 1 -4.56 36.96 -15.92
C MET A 1 -5.77 36.23 -15.39
N SER A 2 -6.98 36.84 -15.54
CA SER A 2 -8.20 36.13 -15.10
C SER A 2 -8.54 35.06 -16.14
N VAL A 3 -8.76 33.84 -15.69
CA VAL A 3 -9.20 32.75 -16.55
C VAL A 3 -10.62 33.03 -17.04
N PRO A 4 -10.91 32.87 -18.34
CA PRO A 4 -12.26 33.03 -18.88
C PRO A 4 -13.18 31.95 -18.32
N PHE A 5 -14.34 32.35 -17.78
CA PHE A 5 -15.33 31.40 -17.29
C PHE A 5 -16.76 31.83 -17.59
N MET A 6 -17.66 30.86 -17.58
CA MET A 6 -19.10 31.07 -17.69
C MET A 6 -19.81 30.28 -16.58
N PHE A 7 -20.84 30.88 -16.00
CA PHE A 7 -21.60 30.27 -14.93
C PHE A 7 -23.07 30.15 -15.36
N VAL A 8 -23.59 28.95 -15.46
CA VAL A 8 -24.98 28.68 -15.89
C VAL A 8 -25.59 27.62 -14.99
N ASP A 9 -26.74 27.92 -14.38
CA ASP A 9 -27.51 27.00 -13.54
C ASP A 9 -26.70 26.35 -12.42
N GLY A 10 -25.65 27.07 -11.98
CA GLY A 10 -24.76 26.63 -10.94
C GLY A 10 -23.64 25.68 -11.41
N ASN A 11 -23.53 25.44 -12.69
CA ASN A 11 -22.39 24.76 -13.29
C ASN A 11 -21.40 25.81 -13.81
N LEU A 12 -20.12 25.54 -13.64
CA LEU A 12 -19.03 26.41 -14.07
C LEU A 12 -18.40 25.81 -15.34
N THR A 13 -18.20 26.68 -16.33
CA THR A 13 -17.42 26.33 -17.53
C THR A 13 -16.18 27.21 -17.55
N LEU A 14 -15.01 26.59 -17.60
CA LEU A 14 -13.70 27.25 -17.63
C LEU A 14 -13.07 27.04 -19.01
N VAL A 15 -12.34 28.05 -19.48
CA VAL A 15 -11.47 27.91 -20.65
C VAL A 15 -10.03 27.93 -20.16
N LEU A 16 -9.38 26.79 -20.18
CA LEU A 16 -8.00 26.59 -19.72
C LEU A 16 -7.16 26.15 -20.94
N GLY A 17 -6.16 26.94 -21.30
CA GLY A 17 -5.46 26.78 -22.58
C GLY A 17 -6.40 26.89 -23.75
N ASN A 18 -6.43 25.82 -24.55
CA ASN A 18 -7.31 25.70 -25.71
C ASN A 18 -8.48 24.73 -25.47
N LYS A 19 -8.75 24.37 -24.23
CA LYS A 19 -9.79 23.41 -23.86
C LYS A 19 -10.85 24.05 -22.97
N THR A 20 -12.08 23.61 -23.14
CA THR A 20 -13.20 23.99 -22.30
C THR A 20 -13.45 22.86 -21.29
N HIS A 21 -13.45 23.22 -20.00
CA HIS A 21 -13.71 22.30 -18.91
C HIS A 21 -15.04 22.64 -18.24
N GLN A 22 -15.88 21.64 -18.06
CA GLN A 22 -17.17 21.78 -17.40
C GLN A 22 -17.07 21.23 -15.98
N VAL A 23 -17.33 22.08 -14.99
CA VAL A 23 -17.30 21.73 -13.59
C VAL A 23 -18.74 21.78 -13.07
N LEU A 24 -19.31 20.60 -12.85
CA LEU A 24 -20.67 20.44 -12.36
C LEU A 24 -20.70 20.71 -10.84
N LYS A 25 -21.89 20.97 -10.29
CA LYS A 25 -22.07 21.22 -8.84
C LYS A 25 -21.64 20.07 -7.95
N ASP A 26 -21.71 18.85 -8.46
CA ASP A 26 -21.30 17.61 -7.81
C ASP A 26 -19.82 17.29 -8.04
N HIS A 27 -19.10 18.10 -8.80
CA HIS A 27 -17.66 17.95 -8.97
C HIS A 27 -16.99 18.10 -7.60
N VAL A 28 -16.17 17.15 -7.25
CA VAL A 28 -15.51 17.01 -5.96
C VAL A 28 -14.74 18.27 -5.52
N ASN A 29 -14.03 18.91 -6.44
CA ASN A 29 -13.29 20.13 -6.17
C ASN A 29 -14.15 21.40 -6.41
N TYR A 30 -15.48 21.29 -6.62
CA TYR A 30 -16.32 22.42 -6.97
C TYR A 30 -16.19 23.60 -6.00
N LYS A 31 -16.26 23.34 -4.69
CA LYS A 31 -16.15 24.40 -3.67
C LYS A 31 -14.77 25.05 -3.70
N MET A 32 -13.73 24.24 -3.80
CA MET A 32 -12.33 24.72 -3.83
C MET A 32 -12.08 25.55 -5.10
N ILE A 33 -12.55 25.07 -6.26
CA ILE A 33 -12.46 25.82 -7.52
C ILE A 33 -13.16 27.18 -7.40
N MET A 34 -14.36 27.20 -6.83
CA MET A 34 -15.10 28.45 -6.63
C MET A 34 -14.39 29.45 -5.69
N GLU A 35 -13.72 28.97 -4.66
CA GLU A 35 -12.95 29.79 -3.72
C GLU A 35 -11.69 30.38 -4.37
N VAL A 36 -10.95 29.58 -5.15
CA VAL A 36 -9.68 30.03 -5.74
C VAL A 36 -9.83 30.70 -7.10
N LEU A 37 -10.98 30.54 -7.78
CA LEU A 37 -11.23 31.04 -9.13
C LEU A 37 -10.85 32.54 -9.35
N PRO A 38 -11.07 33.47 -8.37
CA PRO A 38 -10.72 34.86 -8.56
C PRO A 38 -9.20 35.13 -8.62
N THR A 39 -8.39 34.27 -8.02
CA THR A 39 -6.95 34.50 -7.80
C THR A 39 -6.05 33.45 -8.40
N ALA A 40 -6.58 32.27 -8.69
CA ALA A 40 -5.80 31.13 -9.18
C ALA A 40 -5.28 31.37 -10.61
N THR A 41 -4.13 30.80 -10.86
CA THR A 41 -3.57 30.68 -12.20
C THR A 41 -4.31 29.64 -13.00
N GLU A 42 -4.12 29.66 -14.33
CA GLU A 42 -4.66 28.66 -15.23
C GLU A 42 -4.18 27.25 -14.91
N GLU A 43 -2.91 27.13 -14.51
CA GLU A 43 -2.27 25.88 -14.15
C GLU A 43 -2.85 25.28 -12.84
N GLU A 44 -3.07 26.12 -11.82
CA GLU A 44 -3.73 25.71 -10.57
C GLU A 44 -5.17 25.25 -10.80
N LEU A 45 -5.91 25.97 -11.66
CA LEU A 45 -7.29 25.57 -12.00
C LEU A 45 -7.33 24.28 -12.80
N LEU A 46 -6.37 24.08 -13.72
CA LEU A 46 -6.29 22.86 -14.53
C LEU A 46 -6.07 21.62 -13.63
N GLN A 47 -5.21 21.72 -12.62
CA GLN A 47 -5.00 20.66 -11.64
C GLN A 47 -6.24 20.32 -10.81
N LEU A 48 -7.09 21.31 -10.54
CA LEU A 48 -8.33 21.06 -9.79
C LEU A 48 -9.46 20.49 -10.66
N VAL A 49 -9.46 20.79 -11.95
CA VAL A 49 -10.54 20.43 -12.89
C VAL A 49 -10.22 19.14 -13.65
N ASP A 50 -8.96 18.94 -14.01
CA ASP A 50 -8.48 17.75 -14.72
C ASP A 50 -7.52 16.95 -13.85
N VAL A 51 -8.08 16.05 -13.05
CA VAL A 51 -7.31 15.22 -12.13
C VAL A 51 -6.33 14.30 -12.86
N GLN A 52 -6.61 13.90 -14.10
CA GLN A 52 -5.66 13.11 -14.91
C GLN A 52 -4.40 13.92 -15.22
N THR A 53 -4.60 15.16 -15.63
CA THR A 53 -3.48 16.11 -15.83
C THR A 53 -2.75 16.37 -14.52
N ALA A 54 -3.45 16.48 -13.40
CA ALA A 54 -2.82 16.67 -12.09
C ALA A 54 -1.90 15.51 -11.71
N VAL A 55 -2.33 14.27 -11.89
CA VAL A 55 -1.51 13.06 -11.65
C VAL A 55 -0.24 13.09 -12.52
N GLN A 56 -0.41 13.40 -13.80
CA GLN A 56 0.71 13.45 -14.74
C GLN A 56 1.73 14.56 -14.38
N VAL A 57 1.25 15.75 -14.02
CA VAL A 57 2.12 16.87 -13.62
C VAL A 57 2.82 16.54 -12.31
N TYR A 58 2.09 16.03 -11.32
CA TYR A 58 2.65 15.69 -10.01
C TYR A 58 3.78 14.65 -10.11
N SER A 59 3.60 13.62 -10.94
CA SER A 59 4.60 12.57 -11.15
C SER A 59 5.68 12.94 -12.17
N SER A 60 5.72 14.19 -12.64
CA SER A 60 6.61 14.61 -13.75
C SER A 60 6.48 13.75 -15.00
N GLY A 61 5.28 13.28 -15.29
CA GLY A 61 4.95 12.45 -16.45
C GLY A 61 5.19 10.95 -16.25
N ARG A 62 5.68 10.51 -15.09
CA ARG A 62 5.94 9.10 -14.83
C ARG A 62 4.64 8.28 -14.68
N VAL A 63 3.63 8.86 -14.03
CA VAL A 63 2.31 8.24 -13.93
C VAL A 63 1.34 8.96 -14.86
N THR A 64 0.66 8.19 -15.72
CA THR A 64 -0.35 8.69 -16.64
C THR A 64 -1.64 7.90 -16.47
N VAL A 65 -2.77 8.56 -16.68
CA VAL A 65 -4.10 7.93 -16.68
C VAL A 65 -4.77 8.20 -18.02
N GLU A 66 -5.06 7.16 -18.76
CA GLU A 66 -5.70 7.24 -20.08
C GLU A 66 -6.80 6.19 -20.19
N ASN A 67 -8.05 6.60 -20.46
CA ASN A 67 -9.17 5.68 -20.62
C ASN A 67 -9.28 4.67 -19.45
N ASP A 68 -9.25 5.15 -18.21
CA ASP A 68 -9.27 4.36 -16.98
C ASP A 68 -8.11 3.35 -16.84
N THR A 69 -7.05 3.57 -17.59
CA THR A 69 -5.81 2.78 -17.46
C THR A 69 -4.74 3.64 -16.82
N VAL A 70 -4.22 3.18 -15.71
CA VAL A 70 -3.08 3.79 -15.02
C VAL A 70 -1.79 3.15 -15.52
N LYS A 71 -0.81 3.99 -15.91
CA LYS A 71 0.53 3.56 -16.31
C LYS A 71 1.57 4.24 -15.43
N CYS A 72 2.62 3.53 -15.09
CA CYS A 72 3.80 4.08 -14.42
C CYS A 72 5.04 3.76 -15.27
N ASP A 73 5.82 4.78 -15.62
CA ASP A 73 6.98 4.67 -16.52
C ASP A 73 6.68 3.91 -17.83
N GLY A 74 5.44 4.06 -18.33
CA GLY A 74 4.94 3.41 -19.56
C GLY A 74 4.36 2.01 -19.36
N GLU A 75 4.58 1.38 -18.22
CA GLU A 75 4.02 0.05 -17.90
C GLU A 75 2.63 0.18 -17.28
N VAL A 76 1.72 -0.72 -17.65
CA VAL A 76 0.35 -0.73 -17.12
C VAL A 76 0.34 -1.20 -15.68
N VAL A 77 -0.20 -0.38 -14.79
CA VAL A 77 -0.45 -0.73 -13.41
C VAL A 77 -1.77 -1.48 -13.31
N HIS A 78 -1.71 -2.70 -12.80
CA HIS A 78 -2.88 -3.55 -12.63
C HIS A 78 -3.29 -3.67 -11.16
N GLY A 79 -4.52 -4.19 -10.92
CA GLY A 79 -4.99 -4.56 -9.60
C GLY A 79 -5.48 -3.40 -8.74
N THR A 80 -5.42 -3.62 -7.44
CA THR A 80 -6.02 -2.76 -6.42
C THR A 80 -5.49 -1.33 -6.43
N ILE A 81 -4.20 -1.12 -6.68
CA ILE A 81 -3.61 0.24 -6.66
C ILE A 81 -4.14 1.09 -7.81
N ALA A 82 -4.25 0.52 -9.02
CA ALA A 82 -4.84 1.25 -10.15
C ALA A 82 -6.30 1.64 -9.85
N LYS A 83 -7.11 0.72 -9.32
CA LYS A 83 -8.48 1.00 -8.90
C LYS A 83 -8.55 2.11 -7.85
N ARG A 84 -7.71 2.04 -6.82
CA ARG A 84 -7.67 3.07 -5.75
C ARG A 84 -7.28 4.44 -6.28
N ILE A 85 -6.32 4.52 -7.22
CA ILE A 85 -5.97 5.79 -7.86
C ILE A 85 -7.19 6.36 -8.59
N LEU A 86 -7.86 5.56 -9.42
CA LEU A 86 -9.03 5.98 -10.17
C LEU A 86 -10.20 6.40 -9.25
N GLU A 87 -10.45 5.65 -8.19
CA GLU A 87 -11.44 5.97 -7.17
C GLU A 87 -11.11 7.28 -6.44
N PHE A 88 -9.86 7.47 -6.03
CA PHE A 88 -9.42 8.70 -5.37
C PHE A 88 -9.56 9.89 -6.32
N MET A 89 -9.16 9.73 -7.57
CA MET A 89 -9.35 10.76 -8.60
C MET A 89 -10.83 11.10 -8.80
N SER A 90 -11.70 10.08 -8.94
CA SER A 90 -13.13 10.30 -9.18
C SER A 90 -13.85 10.93 -7.99
N ASN A 91 -13.38 10.67 -6.76
CA ASN A 91 -13.95 11.22 -5.53
C ASN A 91 -13.19 12.45 -5.02
N GLY A 92 -12.16 12.94 -5.74
CA GLY A 92 -11.29 14.06 -5.39
C GLY A 92 -10.57 13.93 -4.07
N LEU A 93 -10.19 12.71 -3.78
CA LEU A 93 -9.36 12.40 -2.64
C LEU A 93 -7.88 12.61 -3.02
N PRO A 94 -7.02 12.89 -2.05
CA PRO A 94 -5.59 13.03 -2.31
C PRO A 94 -5.01 11.76 -2.93
N PHE A 95 -4.49 11.86 -4.13
CA PHE A 95 -3.90 10.74 -4.89
C PHE A 95 -2.37 10.68 -4.77
N GLU A 96 -1.74 11.73 -4.28
CA GLU A 96 -0.29 11.90 -4.23
C GLU A 96 0.44 10.76 -3.54
N PRO A 97 -0.03 10.22 -2.40
CA PRO A 97 0.61 9.07 -1.77
C PRO A 97 0.57 7.81 -2.63
N LEU A 98 -0.52 7.63 -3.40
CA LEU A 98 -0.64 6.48 -4.29
C LEU A 98 0.31 6.61 -5.49
N VAL A 99 0.51 7.83 -6.01
CA VAL A 99 1.50 8.10 -7.06
C VAL A 99 2.92 7.83 -6.54
N LYS A 100 3.27 8.35 -5.36
CA LYS A 100 4.56 8.05 -4.72
C LYS A 100 4.76 6.56 -4.45
N PHE A 101 3.69 5.87 -4.08
CA PHE A 101 3.75 4.42 -3.90
C PHE A 101 4.14 3.72 -5.22
N LEU A 102 3.53 4.10 -6.36
CA LEU A 102 3.91 3.54 -7.66
C LEU A 102 5.36 3.85 -8.04
N GLU A 103 5.81 5.08 -7.78
CA GLU A 103 7.21 5.46 -8.00
C GLU A 103 8.16 4.58 -7.17
N ASN A 104 7.84 4.36 -5.88
CA ASN A 104 8.61 3.49 -5.01
C ASN A 104 8.58 2.02 -5.46
N VAL A 105 7.44 1.52 -5.99
CA VAL A 105 7.34 0.18 -6.57
C VAL A 105 8.27 0.06 -7.79
N SER A 106 8.29 1.06 -8.68
CA SER A 106 9.13 1.03 -9.88
C SER A 106 10.63 1.02 -9.57
N GLU A 107 11.04 1.48 -8.38
CA GLU A 107 12.40 1.38 -7.88
C GLU A 107 12.79 -0.03 -7.40
N ASN A 108 11.81 -0.94 -7.25
CA ASN A 108 12.10 -2.31 -6.83
C ASN A 108 12.84 -3.06 -7.96
N PRO A 109 14.05 -3.58 -7.70
CA PRO A 109 14.89 -4.18 -8.75
C PRO A 109 14.36 -5.51 -9.29
N SER A 110 13.32 -6.09 -8.66
CA SER A 110 12.73 -7.35 -9.06
C SER A 110 11.30 -7.16 -9.54
N TYR A 111 11.04 -7.38 -10.82
CA TYR A 111 9.69 -7.37 -11.38
C TYR A 111 8.75 -8.36 -10.66
N GLN A 112 9.26 -9.55 -10.31
CA GLN A 112 8.50 -10.54 -9.59
C GLN A 112 8.06 -10.02 -8.21
N SER A 113 8.95 -9.35 -7.47
CA SER A 113 8.64 -8.73 -6.19
C SER A 113 7.58 -7.62 -6.32
N GLN A 114 7.61 -6.84 -7.42
CA GLN A 114 6.60 -5.80 -7.69
C GLN A 114 5.22 -6.42 -7.85
N VAL A 115 5.11 -7.50 -8.66
CA VAL A 115 3.84 -8.19 -8.92
C VAL A 115 3.30 -8.83 -7.63
N GLU A 116 4.14 -9.54 -6.89
CA GLU A 116 3.75 -10.21 -5.65
C GLU A 116 3.31 -9.21 -4.56
N LEU A 117 3.90 -8.01 -4.53
CA LEU A 117 3.50 -6.98 -3.59
C LEU A 117 2.05 -6.54 -3.78
N TYR A 118 1.56 -6.51 -5.02
CA TYR A 118 0.14 -6.20 -5.28
C TYR A 118 -0.78 -7.26 -4.69
N ASP A 119 -0.42 -8.55 -4.78
CA ASP A 119 -1.16 -9.65 -4.15
C ASP A 119 -1.26 -9.45 -2.63
N PHE A 120 -0.15 -9.06 -1.97
CA PHE A 120 -0.11 -8.79 -0.54
C PHE A 120 -1.00 -7.60 -0.12
N LEU A 121 -1.00 -6.52 -0.89
CA LEU A 121 -1.77 -5.31 -0.59
C LEU A 121 -3.27 -5.49 -0.85
N GLU A 122 -3.66 -6.38 -1.75
CA GLU A 122 -5.05 -6.62 -2.10
C GLU A 122 -5.84 -7.23 -0.95
N HIS A 123 -5.20 -8.08 -0.16
CA HIS A 123 -5.88 -8.85 0.88
C HIS A 123 -6.31 -8.06 2.12
N LYS A 124 -5.75 -6.88 2.43
CA LYS A 124 -6.00 -6.25 3.75
C LYS A 124 -5.95 -4.73 3.79
N ASN A 125 -6.33 -3.99 2.78
CA ASN A 125 -6.42 -2.52 2.84
C ASN A 125 -5.30 -1.86 3.65
N LEU A 126 -4.05 -2.31 3.43
CA LEU A 126 -2.92 -1.81 4.20
C LEU A 126 -2.74 -0.30 3.94
N PRO A 127 -2.55 0.50 4.98
CA PRO A 127 -2.43 1.94 4.83
C PRO A 127 -1.18 2.32 4.03
N ILE A 128 -1.34 3.26 3.09
CA ILE A 128 -0.23 3.89 2.38
C ILE A 128 0.05 5.23 3.05
N THR A 129 1.31 5.53 3.30
CA THR A 129 1.77 6.76 3.95
C THR A 129 2.04 7.87 2.93
N ASP A 130 2.14 9.13 3.38
CA ASP A 130 2.35 10.30 2.52
C ASP A 130 3.62 10.22 1.66
N ASP A 131 4.61 9.45 2.10
CA ASP A 131 5.87 9.21 1.37
C ASP A 131 5.81 7.98 0.45
N GLY A 132 4.60 7.41 0.23
CA GLY A 132 4.39 6.27 -0.66
C GLY A 132 4.93 4.95 -0.12
N CYS A 133 5.17 4.86 1.19
CA CYS A 133 5.41 3.60 1.87
C CYS A 133 4.08 2.96 2.28
N PHE A 134 4.10 1.74 2.77
CA PHE A 134 2.91 1.11 3.35
C PHE A 134 3.20 0.62 4.77
N LEU A 135 2.13 0.45 5.55
CA LEU A 135 2.21 -0.07 6.90
C LEU A 135 1.83 -1.55 6.91
N ALA A 136 2.55 -2.31 7.72
CA ALA A 136 2.27 -3.71 8.01
C ALA A 136 2.54 -3.99 9.49
N TYR A 137 2.35 -5.24 9.90
CA TYR A 137 2.47 -5.64 11.29
C TYR A 137 3.54 -6.71 11.48
N LYS A 138 4.07 -6.80 12.71
CA LYS A 138 5.01 -7.83 13.11
C LYS A 138 4.83 -8.18 14.58
N ALA A 139 4.81 -9.48 14.90
CA ALA A 139 4.89 -9.94 16.29
C ALA A 139 6.36 -10.04 16.70
N VAL A 140 6.67 -9.49 17.86
CA VAL A 140 8.00 -9.48 18.47
C VAL A 140 7.90 -9.88 19.94
N ARG A 141 9.02 -10.29 20.54
CA ARG A 141 9.06 -10.60 21.97
C ARG A 141 8.72 -9.35 22.81
N LYS A 142 8.38 -9.55 24.06
CA LYS A 142 8.14 -8.48 25.04
C LYS A 142 9.29 -7.46 25.14
N ASP A 143 10.53 -7.91 24.93
CA ASP A 143 11.74 -7.07 24.95
C ASP A 143 12.05 -6.43 23.59
N PHE A 144 11.08 -6.45 22.65
CA PHE A 144 11.19 -5.95 21.27
C PHE A 144 12.24 -6.65 20.41
N LYS A 145 12.74 -7.80 20.82
CA LYS A 145 13.60 -8.61 19.96
C LYS A 145 12.76 -9.46 19.00
N ASP A 146 13.35 -9.80 17.85
CA ASP A 146 12.71 -10.73 16.91
C ASP A 146 12.49 -12.10 17.56
N LYS A 147 11.42 -12.79 17.17
CA LYS A 147 11.02 -14.05 17.79
C LYS A 147 11.97 -15.20 17.49
N PHE A 148 12.65 -15.17 16.35
CA PHE A 148 13.47 -16.29 15.89
C PHE A 148 14.88 -16.29 16.51
N ARG A 149 15.67 -15.24 16.25
CA ARG A 149 17.08 -15.16 16.71
C ARG A 149 17.29 -14.22 17.89
N GLY A 150 16.38 -13.27 18.10
CA GLY A 150 16.53 -12.23 19.12
C GLY A 150 17.65 -11.21 18.83
N VAL A 151 18.02 -11.07 17.54
CA VAL A 151 19.13 -10.21 17.11
C VAL A 151 18.66 -8.79 16.81
N PHE A 152 17.55 -8.65 16.08
CA PHE A 152 17.05 -7.35 15.69
C PHE A 152 16.32 -6.65 16.84
N ASP A 153 16.66 -5.39 17.04
CA ASP A 153 15.96 -4.49 17.97
C ASP A 153 14.79 -3.84 17.21
N ASN A 154 13.58 -4.22 17.58
CA ASN A 154 12.33 -3.72 16.99
C ASN A 154 11.65 -2.68 17.90
N SER A 155 12.38 -1.98 18.75
CA SER A 155 11.84 -0.85 19.49
C SER A 155 11.36 0.25 18.55
N VAL A 156 10.36 1.02 18.95
CA VAL A 156 9.80 2.11 18.11
C VAL A 156 10.91 3.10 17.75
N GLY A 157 10.96 3.47 16.46
CA GLY A 157 11.99 4.33 15.87
C GLY A 157 13.21 3.59 15.33
N GLN A 158 13.32 2.27 15.55
CA GLN A 158 14.43 1.48 15.02
C GLN A 158 14.19 1.10 13.57
N VAL A 159 15.28 0.99 12.82
CA VAL A 159 15.31 0.46 11.46
C VAL A 159 15.95 -0.91 11.49
N CYS A 160 15.22 -1.91 11.02
CA CYS A 160 15.74 -3.25 10.80
C CYS A 160 16.09 -3.40 9.32
N GLU A 161 17.32 -3.81 9.04
CA GLU A 161 17.81 -3.93 7.67
C GLU A 161 18.75 -5.13 7.54
N MET A 162 18.69 -5.80 6.38
CA MET A 162 19.61 -6.84 5.97
C MET A 162 19.87 -6.74 4.46
N PRO A 163 20.99 -7.25 3.94
CA PRO A 163 21.24 -7.23 2.51
C PRO A 163 20.12 -7.93 1.74
N ARG A 164 19.58 -7.27 0.70
CA ARG A 164 18.50 -7.84 -0.14
C ARG A 164 18.89 -9.23 -0.70
N SER A 165 20.14 -9.41 -1.07
CA SER A 165 20.67 -10.67 -1.60
C SER A 165 20.69 -11.84 -0.60
N LYS A 166 20.38 -11.55 0.69
CA LYS A 166 20.25 -12.56 1.76
C LYS A 166 18.79 -12.85 2.12
N VAL A 167 17.86 -12.18 1.50
CA VAL A 167 16.43 -12.45 1.64
C VAL A 167 16.04 -13.47 0.58
N ASP A 168 15.40 -14.56 1.00
CA ASP A 168 14.90 -15.58 0.07
C ASP A 168 13.71 -15.05 -0.73
N ASP A 169 13.82 -15.06 -2.05
CA ASP A 169 12.80 -14.60 -2.99
C ASP A 169 11.85 -15.72 -3.47
N ASN A 170 12.09 -16.98 -3.05
CA ASN A 170 11.22 -18.09 -3.41
C ASN A 170 9.90 -18.05 -2.64
N ARG A 171 8.82 -17.64 -3.30
CA ARG A 171 7.48 -17.56 -2.71
C ARG A 171 6.87 -18.90 -2.30
N SER A 172 7.38 -20.02 -2.84
CA SER A 172 6.89 -21.36 -2.50
C SER A 172 7.40 -21.86 -1.15
N VAL A 173 8.38 -21.18 -0.56
CA VAL A 173 8.94 -21.51 0.76
C VAL A 173 8.36 -20.57 1.80
N GLY A 174 7.60 -21.10 2.74
CA GLY A 174 6.91 -20.31 3.77
C GLY A 174 7.85 -19.69 4.80
N CYS A 175 8.71 -20.51 5.42
CA CYS A 175 9.72 -20.07 6.39
C CYS A 175 11.11 -20.08 5.76
N SER A 176 11.73 -18.93 5.62
CA SER A 176 13.06 -18.76 5.04
C SER A 176 13.69 -17.43 5.46
N ALA A 177 14.93 -17.18 5.01
CA ALA A 177 15.70 -16.00 5.33
C ALA A 177 15.00 -14.71 4.88
N GLY A 178 14.91 -13.71 5.76
CA GLY A 178 14.30 -12.41 5.48
C GLY A 178 13.69 -11.76 6.70
N LEU A 179 13.38 -10.49 6.58
CA LEU A 179 12.59 -9.77 7.57
C LEU A 179 11.10 -10.01 7.26
N HIS A 180 10.41 -10.77 8.12
CA HIS A 180 9.00 -11.12 7.94
C HIS A 180 8.10 -10.08 8.58
N VAL A 181 7.09 -9.66 7.83
CA VAL A 181 5.98 -8.81 8.26
C VAL A 181 4.68 -9.38 7.69
N GLY A 182 3.53 -8.92 8.16
CA GLY A 182 2.27 -9.46 7.66
C GLY A 182 1.08 -8.54 7.87
N ALA A 183 -0.08 -8.98 7.37
CA ALA A 183 -1.37 -8.44 7.71
C ALA A 183 -1.69 -8.69 9.19
N LEU A 184 -2.56 -7.87 9.79
CA LEU A 184 -2.84 -7.94 11.23
C LEU A 184 -3.32 -9.32 11.67
N ASP A 185 -4.26 -9.92 10.94
CA ASP A 185 -4.86 -11.20 11.30
C ASP A 185 -3.83 -12.33 11.31
N TYR A 186 -2.94 -12.36 10.30
CA TYR A 186 -1.84 -13.30 10.26
C TYR A 186 -0.90 -13.11 11.45
N VAL A 187 -0.50 -11.87 11.71
CA VAL A 187 0.46 -11.55 12.79
C VAL A 187 -0.16 -11.81 14.16
N ALA A 188 -1.45 -11.51 14.34
CA ALA A 188 -2.17 -11.80 15.58
C ALA A 188 -2.26 -13.31 15.87
N SER A 189 -2.43 -14.13 14.83
CA SER A 189 -2.42 -15.61 14.98
C SER A 189 -1.02 -16.16 15.28
N TYR A 190 0.03 -15.49 14.82
CA TYR A 190 1.43 -15.87 15.04
C TYR A 190 1.98 -15.38 16.40
N GLY A 191 1.40 -14.33 16.95
CA GLY A 191 1.71 -13.84 18.29
C GLY A 191 1.35 -14.89 19.34
N ASN A 192 2.14 -14.94 20.43
CA ASN A 192 1.81 -15.78 21.57
C ASN A 192 1.33 -14.88 22.73
N PRO A 193 0.01 -14.80 23.00
CA PRO A 193 -0.52 -13.98 24.09
C PRO A 193 0.02 -14.39 25.47
N GLU A 194 0.31 -15.69 25.67
CA GLU A 194 0.86 -16.18 26.93
C GLU A 194 2.31 -15.73 27.17
N ALA A 195 3.07 -15.47 26.07
CA ALA A 195 4.42 -14.93 26.15
C ALA A 195 4.44 -13.38 26.23
N GLU A 196 3.27 -12.74 26.28
CA GLU A 196 3.12 -11.27 26.26
C GLU A 196 3.85 -10.62 25.07
N ASP A 197 3.77 -11.24 23.89
CA ASP A 197 4.35 -10.71 22.67
C ASP A 197 3.74 -9.35 22.30
N ASN A 198 4.58 -8.45 21.83
CA ASN A 198 4.13 -7.18 21.27
C ASN A 198 3.81 -7.33 19.80
N ILE A 199 2.76 -6.66 19.33
CA ILE A 199 2.52 -6.42 17.92
C ILE A 199 2.96 -4.99 17.61
N ILE A 200 3.88 -4.84 16.68
CA ILE A 200 4.39 -3.54 16.24
C ILE A 200 3.89 -3.19 14.84
N ILE A 201 3.82 -1.90 14.57
CA ILE A 201 3.52 -1.34 13.25
C ILE A 201 4.84 -0.99 12.60
N VAL A 202 5.04 -1.47 11.39
CA VAL A 202 6.24 -1.23 10.60
C VAL A 202 5.91 -0.52 9.29
N LYS A 203 6.76 0.43 8.90
CA LYS A 203 6.69 1.16 7.63
C LYS A 203 7.70 0.56 6.67
N ILE A 204 7.24 0.24 5.46
CA ILE A 204 8.03 -0.44 4.44
C ILE A 204 7.96 0.35 3.15
N ASN A 205 9.14 0.66 2.57
CA ASN A 205 9.18 1.18 1.22
C ASN A 205 8.94 0.02 0.23
N PRO A 206 8.04 0.15 -0.75
CA PRO A 206 7.77 -0.88 -1.77
C PRO A 206 9.01 -1.43 -2.47
N ARG A 207 10.05 -0.62 -2.66
CA ARG A 207 11.32 -1.05 -3.26
C ARG A 207 12.04 -2.13 -2.46
N ASP A 208 11.79 -2.20 -1.15
CA ASP A 208 12.46 -3.11 -0.22
C ASP A 208 11.69 -4.45 -0.08
N ALA A 209 10.49 -4.57 -0.66
CA ALA A 209 9.73 -5.82 -0.72
C ALA A 209 10.46 -6.85 -1.59
N VAL A 210 10.52 -8.11 -1.13
CA VAL A 210 11.25 -9.17 -1.83
C VAL A 210 10.33 -10.30 -2.28
N SER A 211 9.49 -10.85 -1.41
CA SER A 211 8.65 -12.00 -1.75
C SER A 211 7.40 -12.06 -0.89
N VAL A 212 6.31 -12.54 -1.46
CA VAL A 212 5.05 -12.80 -0.77
C VAL A 212 4.79 -14.30 -0.77
N PRO A 213 5.12 -15.02 0.32
CA PRO A 213 4.88 -16.45 0.43
C PRO A 213 3.42 -16.85 0.25
N THR A 214 3.18 -17.96 -0.43
CA THR A 214 1.83 -18.45 -0.75
C THR A 214 1.19 -19.27 0.38
N ASP A 215 1.99 -19.74 1.33
CA ASP A 215 1.56 -20.59 2.46
C ASP A 215 0.61 -19.92 3.46
N SER A 216 0.50 -18.61 3.42
CA SER A 216 -0.30 -17.80 4.34
C SER A 216 -1.35 -16.97 3.62
N SER A 217 -1.91 -17.47 2.54
CA SER A 217 -2.90 -16.76 1.70
C SER A 217 -2.44 -15.33 1.37
N HIS A 218 -1.17 -15.17 1.01
CA HIS A 218 -0.53 -13.88 0.68
C HIS A 218 -0.54 -12.82 1.81
N GLN A 219 -0.78 -13.24 3.06
CA GLN A 219 -0.84 -12.33 4.22
C GLN A 219 0.54 -12.08 4.87
N LYS A 220 1.59 -12.70 4.35
CA LYS A 220 2.99 -12.57 4.80
C LYS A 220 3.85 -11.95 3.71
N LEU A 221 4.77 -11.09 4.09
CA LEU A 221 5.75 -10.47 3.19
C LEU A 221 7.15 -10.64 3.76
N ARG A 222 8.10 -10.98 2.91
CA ARG A 222 9.53 -10.85 3.19
C ARG A 222 10.06 -9.56 2.60
N THR A 223 10.75 -8.79 3.41
CA THR A 223 11.39 -7.53 3.03
C THR A 223 12.84 -7.51 3.48
N CYS A 224 13.66 -6.68 2.87
CA CYS A 224 15.04 -6.48 3.31
C CYS A 224 15.19 -5.32 4.28
N ARG A 225 14.15 -4.46 4.44
CA ARG A 225 14.20 -3.29 5.32
C ARG A 225 12.81 -2.86 5.76
N TYR A 226 12.67 -2.43 7.01
CA TYR A 226 11.52 -1.71 7.54
C TYR A 226 11.93 -0.76 8.67
N GLU A 227 11.07 0.20 8.97
CA GLU A 227 11.15 1.09 10.12
C GLU A 227 10.01 0.79 11.09
N VAL A 228 10.29 0.68 12.39
CA VAL A 228 9.27 0.49 13.41
C VAL A 228 8.66 1.84 13.76
N VAL A 229 7.40 2.05 13.43
CA VAL A 229 6.74 3.36 13.60
C VAL A 229 5.77 3.41 14.79
N GLY A 230 5.42 2.27 15.37
CA GLY A 230 4.53 2.27 16.52
C GLY A 230 4.30 0.89 17.13
N LEU A 231 3.65 0.90 18.30
CA LEU A 231 3.09 -0.28 18.95
C LEU A 231 1.61 -0.37 18.56
N TYR A 232 1.13 -1.58 18.25
CA TYR A 232 -0.28 -1.81 18.00
C TYR A 232 -1.03 -1.98 19.31
N GLU A 233 -1.92 -1.04 19.63
CA GLU A 233 -2.71 -1.02 20.87
C GLU A 233 -4.17 -1.45 20.68
N GLY A 234 -4.47 -2.24 19.65
CA GLY A 234 -5.81 -2.77 19.40
C GLY A 234 -6.72 -1.87 18.57
N GLU A 235 -6.40 -0.59 18.39
CA GLU A 235 -7.10 0.31 17.46
C GLU A 235 -6.08 1.02 16.57
N LEU A 236 -6.15 0.77 15.25
CA LEU A 236 -5.53 1.69 14.28
C LEU A 236 -6.28 3.01 14.38
N LYS A 237 -5.72 3.97 15.13
CA LYS A 237 -6.21 5.34 15.14
C LYS A 237 -6.02 5.93 13.76
N ARG A 238 -7.05 5.75 12.90
CA ARG A 238 -7.21 6.27 11.54
C ARG A 238 -5.97 6.09 10.67
N PRO A 239 -6.01 5.15 9.72
CA PRO A 239 -5.06 5.17 8.61
C PRO A 239 -5.17 6.53 7.93
N VAL A 240 -4.03 7.15 7.65
CA VAL A 240 -3.94 8.50 7.05
C VAL A 240 -4.72 8.60 5.73
N TYR A 241 -5.04 7.46 5.11
CA TYR A 241 -5.78 7.33 3.86
C TYR A 241 -6.85 6.21 3.90
N HIS A 242 -7.64 6.14 4.96
CA HIS A 242 -9.00 5.63 4.87
C HIS A 242 -9.91 6.82 4.57
N ALA A 243 -10.10 7.13 3.32
CA ALA A 243 -11.39 7.65 2.95
C ALA A 243 -12.38 6.56 3.36
N SER A 244 -13.20 6.85 4.32
CA SER A 244 -14.30 5.99 4.71
C SER A 244 -15.21 5.81 3.50
N LEU A 245 -15.02 4.73 2.78
CA LEU A 245 -16.01 4.15 1.88
C LEU A 245 -17.05 3.47 2.79
N GLU A 246 -17.61 4.22 3.77
CA GLU A 246 -18.63 3.69 4.68
C GLU A 246 -20.01 3.56 4.04
N ASP A 247 -20.17 3.93 2.76
CA ASP A 247 -21.47 3.77 2.11
C ASP A 247 -21.31 3.04 0.78
N GLY A 248 -21.35 1.71 0.77
CA GLY A 248 -21.58 0.97 -0.45
C GLY A 248 -20.97 -0.42 -0.64
N TYR A 249 -20.34 -1.03 0.33
CA TYR A 249 -20.05 -2.45 0.23
C TYR A 249 -21.14 -3.24 0.95
N GLU A 250 -22.10 -3.72 0.17
CA GLU A 250 -22.92 -4.88 0.58
C GLU A 250 -21.91 -6.00 0.91
N SER A 251 -22.00 -6.47 2.16
CA SER A 251 -21.32 -7.66 2.63
C SER A 251 -21.59 -8.78 1.65
N TYR A 252 -20.58 -9.25 0.95
CA TYR A 252 -20.65 -10.58 0.37
C TYR A 252 -20.68 -11.53 1.56
N GLU A 253 -21.91 -12.05 1.80
CA GLU A 253 -22.16 -13.09 2.76
C GLU A 253 -21.23 -14.28 2.49
N ASP A 254 -20.71 -14.79 3.60
CA ASP A 254 -19.93 -16.00 3.73
C ASP A 254 -20.37 -17.09 2.73
N TYR A 255 -19.49 -17.44 1.83
CA TYR A 255 -19.44 -18.78 1.29
C TYR A 255 -18.55 -19.61 2.22
N ASP A 256 -19.08 -19.91 3.41
CA ASP A 256 -18.73 -21.11 4.13
C ASP A 256 -19.36 -22.28 3.41
N ASP A 257 -18.60 -23.33 3.38
CA ASP A 257 -18.86 -24.71 2.95
C ASP A 257 -18.33 -25.06 1.56
N VAL A 258 -17.28 -25.76 1.61
CA VAL A 258 -16.89 -27.04 1.02
C VAL A 258 -15.36 -27.11 0.88
N TYR A 259 -14.66 -27.53 1.91
CA TYR A 259 -13.47 -28.36 1.74
C TYR A 259 -13.50 -29.48 2.79
N ASP A 260 -13.79 -30.64 2.25
CA ASP A 260 -13.73 -31.94 2.89
C ASP A 260 -12.32 -32.24 3.46
N ASP A 261 -12.36 -33.00 4.54
CA ASP A 261 -11.32 -33.78 5.17
C ASP A 261 -10.17 -34.15 4.23
N TYR A 262 -8.96 -33.68 4.55
CA TYR A 262 -7.74 -34.42 4.23
C TYR A 262 -6.98 -34.71 5.52
N ASP A 263 -6.90 -35.98 5.79
CA ASP A 263 -6.21 -36.63 6.89
C ASP A 263 -4.80 -36.06 7.15
N ASP A 264 -4.55 -35.79 8.43
CA ASP A 264 -3.23 -35.63 9.02
C ASP A 264 -2.40 -36.92 8.77
N GLU A 265 -1.51 -36.92 7.80
CA GLU A 265 -0.41 -37.86 7.76
C GLU A 265 0.88 -37.17 8.19
N ASP A 266 1.43 -37.75 9.22
CA ASP A 266 2.70 -37.53 9.90
C ASP A 266 3.81 -36.92 9.04
N TYR A 267 4.19 -35.67 9.33
CA TYR A 267 5.46 -35.10 8.92
C TYR A 267 6.49 -35.37 10.00
N ASP A 268 7.33 -36.36 9.70
CA ASP A 268 8.52 -36.75 10.40
C ASP A 268 9.50 -35.57 10.52
N ASP A 269 9.86 -35.29 11.77
CA ASP A 269 10.78 -34.25 12.21
C ASP A 269 12.21 -34.65 11.86
N THR A 270 12.65 -34.43 10.61
CA THR A 270 14.04 -34.66 10.22
C THR A 270 14.89 -33.45 10.45
N GLU A 271 15.86 -33.63 11.33
CA GLU A 271 17.03 -32.83 11.67
C GLU A 271 17.43 -31.82 10.57
N TYR A 272 17.23 -30.53 10.79
CA TYR A 272 17.88 -29.48 10.02
C TYR A 272 19.27 -29.22 10.58
N ASP A 273 20.28 -29.49 9.74
CA ASP A 273 21.70 -29.28 9.98
C ASP A 273 21.97 -27.85 10.50
N GLU A 274 22.38 -27.72 11.75
CA GLU A 274 22.71 -26.44 12.42
C GLU A 274 23.94 -25.74 11.81
N GLU A 275 24.73 -26.39 10.96
CA GLU A 275 26.01 -25.87 10.47
C GLU A 275 25.90 -24.78 9.37
N TYR A 276 24.74 -24.58 8.75
CA TYR A 276 24.63 -23.65 7.60
C TYR A 276 24.54 -22.16 8.00
N TRP A 277 24.26 -21.88 9.27
CA TRP A 277 23.89 -20.53 9.70
C TRP A 277 24.93 -19.77 10.52
N ASP A 278 26.05 -20.39 10.87
CA ASP A 278 27.11 -19.81 11.70
C ASP A 278 28.04 -18.80 10.99
N GLN A 279 27.79 -18.47 9.71
CA GLN A 279 28.65 -17.58 8.92
C GLN A 279 28.06 -16.17 8.69
N PHE A 280 27.04 -15.74 9.44
CA PHE A 280 26.46 -14.41 9.21
C PHE A 280 26.11 -13.70 10.51
#